data_54654d322e343037386eaa1ca8aaf14e
#
_entry.id   54654d322e343037386eaa1ca8aaf14e
#
_cell.length_a   1.000
_cell.length_b   1.000
_cell.length_c   1.000
_cell.angle_alpha   90.00
_cell.angle_beta   90.00
_cell.angle_gamma   90.00
#
_symmetry.space_group_name_H-M   'P 1'
#
loop_
_entity.id
_entity.type
_entity.pdbx_description
1 polymer ?
#
loop_
_entity_poly.entity_id
_entity_poly.type
_entity_poly.pdbx_seq_one_letter_code
_entity_poly.pdbx_strand_id
1 'polypeptide(L)'
;MDKPLRYAKSTAKTALSAALLCAAMLGVASAAHAADLKNGLKIAFVPKQINNPYEVIADDGGMAAIKEFKGDGKVVGPSDAGASSQVSYINTLITQRQNAIVIAANDANALVPYLKKAMSQGIKVVTFDSDTAPDGRQLFVNQANAESIGRGQIQLVSKLMGGEGEFAILSATPNATNQNTWIKWMQEELKKPEYSKMKLVKIAYGNDDDQKSFVETQGLLQAYPNLKAIVAPTSVGIAAAARYISTSSSKGKVAVTGLGTPNQMRAFVKNGTVKAFQLWDPGQLGYLAAYAAANLASGTISGKEGESFEAGKLGKRTIGANGEIILGPPTTFDASNIDNFNF
;
A
#
# COMPACT_ATOMS: atom_id res chain seq x y z
N MET A 1 -66.02 65.04 -30.56
CA MET A 1 -67.26 64.44 -30.06
C MET A 1 -66.90 63.09 -29.48
N ASP A 2 -66.73 63.11 -28.19
CA ASP A 2 -67.43 62.36 -27.18
C ASP A 2 -67.09 60.90 -27.11
N LYS A 3 -66.20 60.58 -26.10
CA LYS A 3 -66.48 59.93 -24.81
C LYS A 3 -66.89 58.43 -24.86
N PRO A 4 -66.74 57.64 -23.78
CA PRO A 4 -65.66 57.58 -22.79
C PRO A 4 -65.30 56.08 -22.35
N LEU A 5 -64.26 55.99 -21.56
CA LEU A 5 -63.95 55.09 -20.43
C LEU A 5 -65.02 54.08 -19.99
N ARG A 6 -64.57 52.84 -19.68
CA ARG A 6 -64.73 52.24 -18.34
C ARG A 6 -64.03 50.87 -18.20
N TYR A 7 -63.15 50.80 -17.24
CA TYR A 7 -62.93 49.76 -16.17
C TYR A 7 -62.96 48.29 -16.54
N ALA A 8 -61.88 47.66 -16.27
CA ALA A 8 -61.89 46.38 -15.49
C ALA A 8 -60.67 46.29 -14.63
N LYS A 9 -60.92 46.48 -13.32
CA LYS A 9 -60.08 46.02 -12.21
C LYS A 9 -60.27 44.50 -12.05
N SER A 10 -59.25 43.84 -11.43
CA SER A 10 -59.31 42.53 -10.83
C SER A 10 -58.82 41.35 -11.69
N THR A 11 -57.55 41.05 -11.57
CA THR A 11 -57.06 39.66 -11.41
C THR A 11 -55.59 39.67 -10.89
N ALA A 12 -55.42 40.15 -9.71
CA ALA A 12 -54.14 40.13 -9.01
C ALA A 12 -54.27 39.41 -7.66
N LYS A 13 -54.81 38.19 -7.68
CA LYS A 13 -54.88 37.36 -6.45
C LYS A 13 -54.67 35.87 -6.63
N THR A 14 -54.28 35.37 -7.81
CA THR A 14 -54.07 33.91 -8.05
C THR A 14 -52.65 33.53 -8.47
N ALA A 15 -51.70 34.45 -8.41
CA ALA A 15 -50.28 34.12 -8.76
C ALA A 15 -49.37 33.92 -7.53
N LEU A 16 -49.90 34.01 -6.30
CA LEU A 16 -49.02 33.89 -5.11
C LEU A 16 -49.11 32.53 -4.39
N SER A 17 -49.97 31.63 -4.85
CA SER A 17 -50.11 30.29 -4.22
C SER A 17 -49.40 29.15 -4.96
N ALA A 18 -48.89 29.39 -6.16
CA ALA A 18 -48.18 28.38 -6.92
C ALA A 18 -46.63 28.43 -6.73
N ALA A 19 -46.11 29.51 -6.14
CA ALA A 19 -44.66 29.68 -5.94
C ALA A 19 -44.17 29.08 -4.59
N LEU A 20 -45.07 28.72 -3.66
CA LEU A 20 -44.69 28.13 -2.37
C LEU A 20 -44.69 26.59 -2.36
N LEU A 21 -45.21 25.91 -3.38
CA LEU A 21 -45.15 24.43 -3.46
C LEU A 21 -43.94 23.89 -4.24
N CYS A 22 -43.19 24.69 -4.98
CA CYS A 22 -41.96 24.25 -5.67
C CYS A 22 -40.69 24.41 -4.83
N ALA A 23 -40.73 25.09 -3.67
CA ALA A 23 -39.57 25.27 -2.80
C ALA A 23 -39.39 24.16 -1.72
N ALA A 24 -40.32 23.20 -1.64
CA ALA A 24 -40.27 22.12 -0.62
C ALA A 24 -39.77 20.79 -1.17
N MET A 25 -39.33 20.70 -2.43
CA MET A 25 -38.77 19.47 -3.04
C MET A 25 -37.29 19.52 -3.37
N LEU A 26 -36.56 20.52 -2.89
CA LEU A 26 -35.11 20.67 -3.10
C LEU A 26 -34.39 20.64 -1.72
N GLY A 27 -34.56 19.59 -0.96
CA GLY A 27 -33.94 19.53 0.37
C GLY A 27 -33.84 18.16 1.01
N VAL A 28 -33.94 17.08 0.23
CA VAL A 28 -33.46 15.77 0.70
C VAL A 28 -32.16 15.49 -0.05
N ALA A 29 -31.14 16.30 0.23
CA ALA A 29 -29.79 15.79 0.17
C ALA A 29 -29.76 14.65 1.19
N SER A 30 -29.80 13.41 0.71
CA SER A 30 -29.44 12.26 1.53
C SER A 30 -28.06 12.56 2.07
N ALA A 31 -27.99 13.07 3.31
CA ALA A 31 -26.82 12.88 4.14
C ALA A 31 -26.69 11.35 4.20
N ALA A 32 -25.85 10.79 3.34
CA ALA A 32 -25.36 9.45 3.52
C ALA A 32 -24.77 9.47 4.93
N HIS A 33 -25.52 8.98 5.91
CA HIS A 33 -24.99 8.71 7.24
C HIS A 33 -23.81 7.77 6.97
N ALA A 34 -22.61 8.25 7.20
CA ALA A 34 -21.49 7.35 7.40
C ALA A 34 -21.96 6.39 8.49
N ALA A 35 -22.19 5.13 8.12
CA ALA A 35 -22.68 4.15 9.08
C ALA A 35 -21.65 4.09 10.19
N ASP A 36 -22.07 4.33 11.43
CA ASP A 36 -21.18 4.45 12.57
C ASP A 36 -20.40 3.15 12.77
N LEU A 37 -19.08 3.26 12.83
CA LEU A 37 -18.22 2.15 13.19
C LEU A 37 -18.53 1.73 14.64
N LYS A 38 -18.53 0.43 14.91
CA LYS A 38 -18.68 -0.09 16.28
C LYS A 38 -17.52 0.37 17.14
N ASN A 39 -17.82 0.87 18.33
CA ASN A 39 -16.79 1.21 19.33
C ASN A 39 -16.14 -0.06 19.92
N GLY A 40 -14.91 0.06 20.37
CA GLY A 40 -14.19 -1.02 21.08
C GLY A 40 -13.85 -2.24 20.22
N LEU A 41 -13.82 -2.10 18.88
CA LEU A 41 -13.39 -3.17 18.00
C LEU A 41 -11.95 -3.60 18.31
N LYS A 42 -11.76 -4.88 18.60
CA LYS A 42 -10.43 -5.47 18.81
C LYS A 42 -9.83 -5.83 17.46
N ILE A 43 -8.82 -5.07 17.05
CA ILE A 43 -8.14 -5.24 15.74
C ILE A 43 -6.67 -5.49 15.99
N ALA A 44 -6.15 -6.59 15.46
CA ALA A 44 -4.73 -6.92 15.56
C ALA A 44 -4.06 -6.77 14.21
N PHE A 45 -2.93 -6.05 14.18
CA PHE A 45 -2.00 -6.01 13.06
C PHE A 45 -0.95 -7.10 13.22
N VAL A 46 -0.68 -7.78 12.10
CA VAL A 46 0.34 -8.83 12.01
C VAL A 46 1.26 -8.49 10.84
N PRO A 47 2.32 -7.70 11.07
CA PRO A 47 3.31 -7.38 10.03
C PRO A 47 4.08 -8.63 9.59
N LYS A 48 4.85 -8.52 8.51
CA LYS A 48 5.81 -9.55 8.12
C LYS A 48 6.87 -9.76 9.19
N GLN A 49 7.36 -8.66 9.75
CA GLN A 49 8.37 -8.60 10.80
C GLN A 49 8.15 -7.37 11.68
N ILE A 50 8.14 -7.54 13.00
CA ILE A 50 7.90 -6.44 13.96
C ILE A 50 9.00 -5.36 13.99
N ASN A 51 10.22 -5.67 13.54
CA ASN A 51 11.36 -4.74 13.56
C ASN A 51 11.72 -4.15 12.20
N ASN A 52 10.92 -4.40 11.17
CA ASN A 52 11.13 -3.83 9.86
C ASN A 52 10.66 -2.36 9.87
N PRO A 53 11.51 -1.37 9.55
CA PRO A 53 11.14 0.05 9.61
C PRO A 53 9.93 0.41 8.76
N TYR A 54 9.74 -0.23 7.60
CA TYR A 54 8.56 -0.04 6.75
C TYR A 54 7.28 -0.51 7.46
N GLU A 55 7.33 -1.72 8.04
CA GLU A 55 6.18 -2.31 8.75
C GLU A 55 5.81 -1.48 9.99
N VAL A 56 6.80 -0.98 10.74
CA VAL A 56 6.56 -0.10 11.90
C VAL A 56 5.77 1.15 11.49
N ILE A 57 6.12 1.79 10.37
CA ILE A 57 5.40 2.97 9.87
C ILE A 57 3.95 2.61 9.49
N ALA A 58 3.76 1.45 8.86
CA ALA A 58 2.43 0.97 8.48
C ALA A 58 1.58 0.62 9.71
N ASP A 59 2.16 -0.08 10.67
CA ASP A 59 1.51 -0.45 11.94
C ASP A 59 1.11 0.80 12.74
N ASP A 60 1.99 1.80 12.85
CA ASP A 60 1.70 3.07 13.51
C ASP A 60 0.54 3.80 12.84
N GLY A 61 0.48 3.79 11.52
CA GLY A 61 -0.66 4.32 10.75
C GLY A 61 -1.96 3.59 11.08
N GLY A 62 -1.91 2.27 11.16
CA GLY A 62 -3.04 1.43 11.57
C GLY A 62 -3.50 1.71 12.99
N MET A 63 -2.56 1.81 13.94
CA MET A 63 -2.87 2.14 15.33
C MET A 63 -3.46 3.53 15.48
N ALA A 64 -2.99 4.52 14.71
CA ALA A 64 -3.56 5.87 14.68
C ALA A 64 -5.03 5.85 14.24
N ALA A 65 -5.36 5.11 13.18
CA ALA A 65 -6.74 4.94 12.72
C ALA A 65 -7.61 4.24 13.77
N ILE A 66 -7.12 3.16 14.39
CA ILE A 66 -7.86 2.42 15.41
C ILE A 66 -8.18 3.32 16.62
N LYS A 67 -7.25 4.16 17.02
CA LYS A 67 -7.47 5.15 18.08
C LYS A 67 -8.52 6.20 17.67
N GLU A 68 -8.51 6.64 16.42
CA GLU A 68 -9.44 7.65 15.89
C GLU A 68 -10.89 7.18 15.96
N PHE A 69 -11.18 5.93 15.55
CA PHE A 69 -12.52 5.35 15.66
C PHE A 69 -12.78 4.61 16.99
N LYS A 70 -11.96 4.87 18.04
CA LYS A 70 -12.12 4.33 19.40
C LYS A 70 -12.12 2.79 19.47
N GLY A 71 -11.29 2.14 18.67
CA GLY A 71 -11.05 0.71 18.74
C GLY A 71 -9.98 0.35 19.78
N ASP A 72 -9.78 -0.96 19.97
CA ASP A 72 -8.73 -1.59 20.77
C ASP A 72 -7.74 -2.25 19.83
N GLY A 73 -6.60 -1.60 19.58
CA GLY A 73 -5.59 -2.00 18.61
C GLY A 73 -4.36 -2.62 19.27
N LYS A 74 -3.75 -3.57 18.58
CA LYS A 74 -2.40 -4.06 18.92
C LYS A 74 -1.64 -4.52 17.70
N VAL A 75 -0.31 -4.48 17.81
CA VAL A 75 0.61 -5.07 16.85
C VAL A 75 1.26 -6.29 17.48
N VAL A 76 1.24 -7.42 16.80
CA VAL A 76 1.91 -8.65 17.18
C VAL A 76 2.45 -9.34 15.93
N GLY A 77 3.66 -9.90 15.99
CA GLY A 77 4.21 -10.53 14.81
C GLY A 77 5.59 -11.14 15.06
N PRO A 78 6.12 -11.88 14.09
CA PRO A 78 7.44 -12.51 14.18
C PRO A 78 8.56 -11.48 14.02
N SER A 79 9.76 -11.87 14.44
CA SER A 79 11.00 -11.14 14.18
C SER A 79 11.70 -11.56 12.89
N ASP A 80 11.16 -12.52 12.15
CA ASP A 80 11.67 -13.03 10.88
C ASP A 80 10.59 -13.04 9.79
N ALA A 81 10.99 -13.10 8.52
CA ALA A 81 10.07 -13.09 7.36
C ALA A 81 9.52 -14.49 7.01
N GLY A 82 9.45 -15.42 7.96
CA GLY A 82 8.93 -16.78 7.76
C GLY A 82 7.40 -16.85 7.90
N ALA A 83 6.72 -17.50 6.96
CA ALA A 83 5.28 -17.71 7.07
C ALA A 83 4.90 -18.57 8.29
N SER A 84 5.69 -19.62 8.60
CA SER A 84 5.47 -20.48 9.78
C SER A 84 5.49 -19.68 11.08
N SER A 85 6.32 -18.66 11.17
CA SER A 85 6.42 -17.78 12.33
C SER A 85 5.15 -16.95 12.55
N GLN A 86 4.42 -16.57 11.48
CA GLN A 86 3.13 -15.87 11.60
C GLN A 86 1.98 -16.77 12.10
N VAL A 87 2.04 -18.09 11.88
CA VAL A 87 0.96 -19.02 12.24
C VAL A 87 0.66 -19.01 13.73
N SER A 88 1.68 -18.95 14.60
CA SER A 88 1.49 -18.93 16.05
C SER A 88 0.70 -17.70 16.51
N TYR A 89 0.96 -16.54 15.90
CA TYR A 89 0.25 -15.29 16.18
C TYR A 89 -1.20 -15.37 15.70
N ILE A 90 -1.47 -15.88 14.51
CA ILE A 90 -2.83 -16.07 14.00
C ILE A 90 -3.65 -16.95 14.96
N ASN A 91 -3.10 -18.09 15.40
CA ASN A 91 -3.79 -18.98 16.33
C ASN A 91 -4.05 -18.31 17.69
N THR A 92 -3.10 -17.54 18.19
CA THR A 92 -3.26 -16.77 19.44
C THR A 92 -4.40 -15.73 19.30
N LEU A 93 -4.44 -15.01 18.18
CA LEU A 93 -5.47 -13.99 17.89
C LEU A 93 -6.87 -14.61 17.76
N ILE A 94 -6.96 -15.81 17.18
CA ILE A 94 -8.20 -16.60 17.14
C ILE A 94 -8.69 -16.90 18.56
N THR A 95 -7.80 -17.42 19.43
CA THR A 95 -8.12 -17.73 20.81
C THR A 95 -8.58 -16.49 21.61
N GLN A 96 -7.97 -15.34 21.33
CA GLN A 96 -8.31 -14.05 21.94
C GLN A 96 -9.58 -13.41 21.38
N ARG A 97 -10.24 -14.03 20.40
CA ARG A 97 -11.48 -13.58 19.76
C ARG A 97 -11.41 -12.14 19.28
N GLN A 98 -10.39 -11.83 18.44
CA GLN A 98 -10.32 -10.53 17.80
C GLN A 98 -11.54 -10.30 16.91
N ASN A 99 -11.93 -9.03 16.70
CA ASN A 99 -12.96 -8.70 15.70
C ASN A 99 -12.39 -8.73 14.28
N ALA A 100 -11.11 -8.32 14.12
CA ALA A 100 -10.41 -8.40 12.86
C ALA A 100 -8.92 -8.69 13.05
N ILE A 101 -8.33 -9.35 12.05
CA ILE A 101 -6.89 -9.53 11.85
C ILE A 101 -6.53 -8.79 10.57
N VAL A 102 -5.58 -7.86 10.65
CA VAL A 102 -4.98 -7.13 9.53
C VAL A 102 -3.56 -7.68 9.36
N ILE A 103 -3.26 -8.35 8.26
CA ILE A 103 -2.03 -9.10 8.11
C ILE A 103 -1.29 -8.82 6.80
N ALA A 104 0.01 -8.55 6.89
CA ALA A 104 0.93 -8.58 5.75
C ALA A 104 1.51 -9.99 5.64
N ALA A 105 1.10 -10.75 4.63
CA ALA A 105 1.40 -12.17 4.56
C ALA A 105 2.82 -12.45 4.04
N ASN A 106 3.56 -13.32 4.72
CA ASN A 106 4.89 -13.77 4.29
C ASN A 106 4.84 -14.83 3.18
N ASP A 107 3.69 -15.46 2.96
CA ASP A 107 3.48 -16.45 1.90
C ASP A 107 2.02 -16.45 1.44
N ALA A 108 1.80 -16.60 0.14
CA ALA A 108 0.46 -16.54 -0.46
C ALA A 108 -0.47 -17.66 0.00
N ASN A 109 0.05 -18.84 0.28
CA ASN A 109 -0.74 -20.06 0.48
C ASN A 109 -0.62 -20.64 1.90
N ALA A 110 0.56 -20.57 2.50
CA ALA A 110 0.84 -21.22 3.77
C ALA A 110 -0.04 -20.76 4.92
N LEU A 111 -0.50 -19.50 4.90
CA LEU A 111 -1.35 -18.92 5.95
C LEU A 111 -2.85 -19.17 5.73
N VAL A 112 -3.27 -19.52 4.52
CA VAL A 112 -4.69 -19.67 4.14
C VAL A 112 -5.49 -20.59 5.08
N PRO A 113 -5.03 -21.79 5.46
CA PRO A 113 -5.80 -22.64 6.35
C PRO A 113 -6.11 -22.01 7.71
N TYR A 114 -5.17 -21.27 8.27
CA TYR A 114 -5.29 -20.61 9.58
C TYR A 114 -6.19 -19.39 9.50
N LEU A 115 -6.11 -18.61 8.42
CA LEU A 115 -6.96 -17.45 8.19
C LEU A 115 -8.40 -17.86 7.86
N LYS A 116 -8.61 -18.97 7.14
CA LYS A 116 -9.95 -19.58 6.96
C LYS A 116 -10.54 -20.01 8.30
N LYS A 117 -9.73 -20.58 9.19
CA LYS A 117 -10.16 -20.90 10.56
C LYS A 117 -10.58 -19.66 11.33
N ALA A 118 -9.83 -18.55 11.24
CA ALA A 118 -10.22 -17.27 11.84
C ALA A 118 -11.58 -16.80 11.30
N MET A 119 -11.74 -16.78 9.96
CA MET A 119 -12.99 -16.36 9.31
C MET A 119 -14.18 -17.25 9.70
N SER A 120 -14.00 -18.57 9.83
CA SER A 120 -15.07 -19.50 10.26
C SER A 120 -15.55 -19.24 11.70
N GLN A 121 -14.75 -18.57 12.51
CA GLN A 121 -15.11 -18.12 13.87
C GLN A 121 -15.64 -16.68 13.91
N GLY A 122 -15.91 -16.08 12.74
CA GLY A 122 -16.49 -14.73 12.64
C GLY A 122 -15.46 -13.58 12.68
N ILE A 123 -14.16 -13.89 12.81
CA ILE A 123 -13.08 -12.89 12.77
C ILE A 123 -12.92 -12.41 11.33
N LYS A 124 -12.89 -11.09 11.13
CA LYS A 124 -12.65 -10.52 9.81
C LYS A 124 -11.16 -10.55 9.48
N VAL A 125 -10.84 -10.88 8.23
CA VAL A 125 -9.45 -10.95 7.75
C VAL A 125 -9.27 -9.97 6.61
N VAL A 126 -8.34 -9.04 6.80
CA VAL A 126 -7.91 -8.07 5.80
C VAL A 126 -6.41 -8.26 5.61
N THR A 127 -5.98 -8.49 4.39
CA THR A 127 -4.55 -8.41 4.06
C THR A 127 -4.17 -6.99 3.65
N PHE A 128 -2.93 -6.60 3.91
CA PHE A 128 -2.37 -5.34 3.45
C PHE A 128 -0.93 -5.54 3.02
N ASP A 129 -0.39 -4.66 2.19
CA ASP A 129 0.97 -4.74 1.64
C ASP A 129 1.23 -6.04 0.85
N SER A 130 1.21 -7.18 1.50
CA SER A 130 1.45 -8.50 0.91
C SER A 130 0.25 -9.41 1.14
N ASP A 131 -0.31 -9.90 0.04
CA ASP A 131 -1.57 -10.65 0.02
C ASP A 131 -1.38 -12.16 0.20
N THR A 132 -2.45 -12.84 0.59
CA THR A 132 -2.62 -14.30 0.48
C THR A 132 -3.38 -14.66 -0.79
N ALA A 133 -3.54 -15.96 -1.08
CA ALA A 133 -4.57 -16.39 -2.02
C ALA A 133 -5.95 -15.87 -1.56
N PRO A 134 -6.86 -15.53 -2.49
CA PRO A 134 -8.14 -14.87 -2.16
C PRO A 134 -8.99 -15.57 -1.10
N ASP A 135 -8.88 -16.88 -1.00
CA ASP A 135 -9.57 -17.71 0.01
C ASP A 135 -9.12 -17.42 1.46
N GLY A 136 -7.98 -16.79 1.64
CA GLY A 136 -7.40 -16.50 2.96
C GLY A 136 -7.87 -15.19 3.56
N ARG A 137 -8.64 -14.37 2.83
CA ARG A 137 -9.02 -13.03 3.30
C ARG A 137 -10.35 -12.58 2.71
N GLN A 138 -10.92 -11.53 3.25
CA GLN A 138 -12.13 -10.89 2.73
C GLN A 138 -11.79 -9.64 1.91
N LEU A 139 -10.78 -8.87 2.33
CA LEU A 139 -10.29 -7.67 1.63
C LEU A 139 -8.77 -7.67 1.55
N PHE A 140 -8.26 -7.04 0.51
CA PHE A 140 -6.84 -6.75 0.34
C PHE A 140 -6.63 -5.24 0.15
N VAL A 141 -5.90 -4.61 1.05
CA VAL A 141 -5.50 -3.21 0.93
C VAL A 141 -4.12 -3.17 0.28
N ASN A 142 -4.13 -2.92 -1.02
CA ASN A 142 -2.94 -2.86 -1.84
C ASN A 142 -2.40 -1.43 -1.91
N GLN A 143 -1.11 -1.28 -1.77
CA GLN A 143 -0.41 0.01 -1.79
C GLN A 143 -0.52 0.72 -3.14
N ALA A 144 -0.42 -0.02 -4.24
CA ALA A 144 -0.55 0.48 -5.60
C ALA A 144 -0.77 -0.69 -6.57
N ASN A 145 -1.15 -0.39 -7.79
CA ASN A 145 -1.26 -1.40 -8.83
C ASN A 145 0.08 -2.11 -9.05
N ALA A 146 0.12 -3.42 -8.89
CA ALA A 146 1.35 -4.22 -8.93
C ALA A 146 2.08 -4.16 -10.28
N GLU A 147 1.33 -4.07 -11.40
CA GLU A 147 1.90 -3.87 -12.73
C GLU A 147 2.64 -2.53 -12.81
N SER A 148 2.02 -1.46 -12.31
CA SER A 148 2.61 -0.12 -12.30
C SER A 148 3.90 -0.07 -11.47
N ILE A 149 3.94 -0.77 -10.32
CA ILE A 149 5.16 -0.88 -9.50
C ILE A 149 6.27 -1.58 -10.27
N GLY A 150 6.01 -2.78 -10.80
CA GLY A 150 7.04 -3.56 -11.49
C GLY A 150 7.57 -2.85 -12.73
N ARG A 151 6.68 -2.36 -13.59
CA ARG A 151 7.08 -1.61 -14.80
C ARG A 151 7.81 -0.32 -14.44
N GLY A 152 7.35 0.43 -13.45
CA GLY A 152 7.99 1.66 -12.99
C GLY A 152 9.41 1.44 -12.48
N GLN A 153 9.69 0.31 -11.83
CA GLN A 153 11.06 -0.04 -11.39
C GLN A 153 12.01 -0.22 -12.59
N ILE A 154 11.57 -0.87 -13.67
CA ILE A 154 12.39 -1.03 -14.88
C ILE A 154 12.58 0.31 -15.59
N GLN A 155 11.55 1.10 -15.74
CA GLN A 155 11.64 2.44 -16.33
C GLN A 155 12.64 3.32 -15.57
N LEU A 156 12.58 3.27 -14.23
CA LEU A 156 13.49 4.04 -13.38
C LEU A 156 14.92 3.55 -13.48
N VAL A 157 15.20 2.25 -13.36
CA VAL A 157 16.55 1.70 -13.44
C VAL A 157 17.14 1.90 -14.84
N SER A 158 16.35 1.76 -15.91
CA SER A 158 16.76 2.05 -17.28
C SER A 158 17.29 3.48 -17.41
N LYS A 159 16.52 4.46 -16.90
CA LYS A 159 16.95 5.87 -16.89
C LYS A 159 18.27 6.06 -16.12
N LEU A 160 18.43 5.37 -14.97
CA LEU A 160 19.60 5.54 -14.11
C LEU A 160 20.87 4.92 -14.68
N MET A 161 20.77 3.80 -15.44
CA MET A 161 21.90 3.10 -16.03
C MET A 161 22.13 3.43 -17.50
N GLY A 162 21.35 4.34 -18.10
CA GLY A 162 21.49 4.76 -19.49
C GLY A 162 20.93 3.78 -20.53
N GLY A 163 19.97 2.94 -20.13
CA GLY A 163 19.23 2.04 -21.01
C GLY A 163 19.98 0.78 -21.45
N GLU A 164 21.17 0.51 -20.91
CA GLU A 164 21.99 -0.64 -21.31
C GLU A 164 22.88 -1.20 -20.20
N GLY A 165 23.27 -2.46 -20.33
CA GLY A 165 24.19 -3.15 -19.42
C GLY A 165 23.50 -4.11 -18.45
N GLU A 166 24.29 -4.64 -17.53
CA GLU A 166 23.83 -5.65 -16.57
C GLU A 166 23.28 -5.00 -15.32
N PHE A 167 22.18 -5.57 -14.80
CA PHE A 167 21.64 -5.20 -13.50
C PHE A 167 21.16 -6.44 -12.74
N ALA A 168 21.05 -6.32 -11.43
CA ALA A 168 20.54 -7.37 -10.55
C ALA A 168 19.33 -6.88 -9.77
N ILE A 169 18.50 -7.82 -9.30
CA ILE A 169 17.43 -7.56 -8.34
C ILE A 169 17.85 -8.13 -6.99
N LEU A 170 17.72 -7.32 -5.92
CA LEU A 170 17.90 -7.75 -4.54
C LEU A 170 16.54 -7.72 -3.84
N SER A 171 15.91 -8.89 -3.75
CA SER A 171 14.57 -9.09 -3.17
C SER A 171 14.66 -9.59 -1.71
N ALA A 172 13.52 -9.65 -1.01
CA ALA A 172 13.44 -10.18 0.35
C ALA A 172 13.59 -11.71 0.36
N THR A 173 12.52 -12.44 0.21
CA THR A 173 12.51 -13.92 0.22
C THR A 173 11.98 -14.48 -1.09
N PRO A 174 12.30 -15.74 -1.44
CA PRO A 174 11.72 -16.39 -2.61
C PRO A 174 10.19 -16.49 -2.59
N ASN A 175 9.57 -16.42 -1.41
CA ASN A 175 8.13 -16.55 -1.21
C ASN A 175 7.40 -15.21 -1.02
N ALA A 176 8.10 -14.08 -1.03
CA ALA A 176 7.51 -12.75 -0.85
C ALA A 176 6.49 -12.45 -1.95
N THR A 177 5.21 -12.56 -1.65
CA THR A 177 4.09 -12.51 -2.62
C THR A 177 4.08 -11.24 -3.44
N ASN A 178 4.13 -10.08 -2.77
CA ASN A 178 4.11 -8.78 -3.42
C ASN A 178 5.34 -8.58 -4.32
N GLN A 179 6.55 -8.84 -3.81
CA GLN A 179 7.79 -8.65 -4.55
C GLN A 179 7.89 -9.59 -5.76
N ASN A 180 7.46 -10.85 -5.62
CA ASN A 180 7.42 -11.78 -6.74
C ASN A 180 6.46 -11.31 -7.85
N THR A 181 5.33 -10.72 -7.49
CA THR A 181 4.40 -10.12 -8.45
C THR A 181 5.03 -8.92 -9.17
N TRP A 182 5.73 -8.04 -8.45
CA TRP A 182 6.43 -6.91 -9.07
C TRP A 182 7.59 -7.36 -9.96
N ILE A 183 8.37 -8.36 -9.52
CA ILE A 183 9.47 -8.94 -10.33
C ILE A 183 8.93 -9.56 -11.62
N LYS A 184 7.79 -10.23 -11.58
CA LYS A 184 7.11 -10.71 -12.80
C LYS A 184 6.83 -9.56 -13.76
N TRP A 185 6.26 -8.45 -13.28
CA TRP A 185 6.00 -7.28 -14.11
C TRP A 185 7.27 -6.55 -14.57
N MET A 186 8.34 -6.57 -13.77
CA MET A 186 9.67 -6.12 -14.22
C MET A 186 10.15 -6.95 -15.41
N GLN A 187 10.01 -8.28 -15.33
CA GLN A 187 10.42 -9.18 -16.43
C GLN A 187 9.53 -9.01 -17.67
N GLU A 188 8.24 -8.75 -17.50
CA GLU A 188 7.35 -8.43 -18.64
C GLU A 188 7.72 -7.08 -19.29
N GLU A 189 8.08 -6.08 -18.51
CA GLU A 189 8.54 -4.79 -19.04
C GLU A 189 9.82 -4.92 -19.83
N LEU A 190 10.79 -5.72 -19.36
CA LEU A 190 12.06 -5.99 -20.05
C LEU A 190 11.93 -6.65 -21.42
N LYS A 191 10.78 -7.25 -21.75
CA LYS A 191 10.54 -7.83 -23.08
C LYS A 191 10.34 -6.79 -24.19
N LYS A 192 10.11 -5.53 -23.82
CA LYS A 192 9.93 -4.45 -24.78
C LYS A 192 11.24 -4.14 -25.49
N PRO A 193 11.20 -3.80 -26.81
CA PRO A 193 12.40 -3.55 -27.62
C PRO A 193 13.34 -2.48 -27.05
N GLU A 194 12.80 -1.47 -26.36
CA GLU A 194 13.56 -0.37 -25.77
C GLU A 194 14.53 -0.81 -24.67
N TYR A 195 14.28 -1.98 -24.05
CA TYR A 195 15.15 -2.57 -23.01
C TYR A 195 16.04 -3.70 -23.52
N SER A 196 16.12 -3.91 -24.83
CA SER A 196 16.87 -5.02 -25.44
C SER A 196 18.37 -5.05 -25.11
N LYS A 197 18.94 -3.90 -24.70
CA LYS A 197 20.34 -3.78 -24.25
C LYS A 197 20.52 -3.95 -22.74
N MET A 198 19.44 -4.10 -21.98
CA MET A 198 19.47 -4.34 -20.54
C MET A 198 19.41 -5.83 -20.25
N LYS A 199 20.22 -6.29 -19.32
CA LYS A 199 20.29 -7.72 -18.94
C LYS A 199 20.13 -7.89 -17.43
N LEU A 200 19.04 -8.52 -17.01
CA LEU A 200 18.89 -9.02 -15.64
C LEU A 200 19.80 -10.25 -15.47
N VAL A 201 20.84 -10.12 -14.65
CA VAL A 201 21.83 -11.20 -14.47
C VAL A 201 21.55 -12.08 -13.26
N LYS A 202 20.87 -11.54 -12.24
CA LYS A 202 20.59 -12.27 -11.00
C LYS A 202 19.41 -11.69 -10.25
N ILE A 203 18.66 -12.56 -9.60
CA ILE A 203 17.76 -12.21 -8.47
C ILE A 203 18.40 -12.81 -7.21
N ALA A 204 18.79 -11.95 -6.28
CA ALA A 204 19.34 -12.32 -4.98
C ALA A 204 18.31 -12.06 -3.88
N TYR A 205 18.45 -12.70 -2.72
CA TYR A 205 17.48 -12.66 -1.63
C TYR A 205 18.18 -12.35 -0.29
N GLY A 206 17.86 -11.16 0.25
CA GLY A 206 18.40 -10.66 1.51
C GLY A 206 17.55 -11.03 2.74
N ASN A 207 16.43 -11.74 2.58
CA ASN A 207 15.48 -12.16 3.64
C ASN A 207 14.89 -11.00 4.46
N ASP A 208 14.87 -9.78 3.93
CA ASP A 208 14.58 -8.54 4.68
C ASP A 208 15.45 -8.40 5.94
N ASP A 209 16.63 -8.99 5.91
CA ASP A 209 17.69 -8.83 6.90
C ASP A 209 18.75 -7.86 6.37
N ASP A 210 19.08 -6.84 7.16
CA ASP A 210 20.02 -5.78 6.76
C ASP A 210 21.43 -6.31 6.48
N GLN A 211 21.94 -7.17 7.36
CA GLN A 211 23.29 -7.71 7.22
C GLN A 211 23.39 -8.67 6.03
N LYS A 212 22.38 -9.53 5.86
CA LYS A 212 22.35 -10.44 4.71
C LYS A 212 22.21 -9.65 3.40
N SER A 213 21.34 -8.65 3.34
CA SER A 213 21.20 -7.78 2.15
C SER A 213 22.49 -7.05 1.80
N PHE A 214 23.25 -6.63 2.82
CA PHE A 214 24.57 -6.03 2.64
C PHE A 214 25.57 -7.03 2.04
N VAL A 215 25.63 -8.26 2.56
CA VAL A 215 26.51 -9.35 2.07
C VAL A 215 26.10 -9.78 0.64
N GLU A 216 24.80 -9.90 0.38
CA GLU A 216 24.30 -10.20 -0.97
C GLU A 216 24.69 -9.10 -1.98
N THR A 217 24.65 -7.84 -1.58
CA THR A 217 25.13 -6.71 -2.42
C THR A 217 26.61 -6.86 -2.75
N GLN A 218 27.43 -7.18 -1.76
CA GLN A 218 28.87 -7.46 -1.97
C GLN A 218 29.07 -8.63 -2.94
N GLY A 219 28.36 -9.74 -2.73
CA GLY A 219 28.41 -10.92 -3.57
C GLY A 219 28.03 -10.64 -5.04
N LEU A 220 26.97 -9.83 -5.25
CA LEU A 220 26.56 -9.41 -6.59
C LEU A 220 27.67 -8.64 -7.31
N LEU A 221 28.33 -7.70 -6.64
CA LEU A 221 29.39 -6.90 -7.24
C LEU A 221 30.67 -7.71 -7.53
N GLN A 222 30.95 -8.73 -6.72
CA GLN A 222 32.06 -9.65 -6.95
C GLN A 222 31.78 -10.63 -8.10
N ALA A 223 30.55 -11.16 -8.17
CA ALA A 223 30.17 -12.13 -9.21
C ALA A 223 29.92 -11.48 -10.58
N TYR A 224 29.50 -10.20 -10.60
CA TYR A 224 29.15 -9.47 -11.81
C TYR A 224 29.92 -8.13 -11.89
N PRO A 225 31.19 -8.14 -12.28
CA PRO A 225 32.04 -6.94 -12.28
C PRO A 225 31.59 -5.83 -13.24
N ASN A 226 30.73 -6.18 -14.22
CA ASN A 226 30.16 -5.24 -15.18
C ASN A 226 28.77 -4.73 -14.75
N LEU A 227 28.34 -5.02 -13.50
CA LEU A 227 27.03 -4.62 -13.00
C LEU A 227 26.90 -3.10 -13.01
N LYS A 228 25.84 -2.59 -13.63
CA LYS A 228 25.54 -1.15 -13.74
C LYS A 228 24.51 -0.69 -12.72
N ALA A 229 23.64 -1.60 -12.23
CA ALA A 229 22.60 -1.25 -11.29
C ALA A 229 22.14 -2.41 -10.40
N ILE A 230 21.64 -2.06 -9.22
CA ILE A 230 20.88 -2.96 -8.33
C ILE A 230 19.50 -2.35 -8.11
N VAL A 231 18.46 -3.14 -8.38
CA VAL A 231 17.07 -2.80 -8.09
C VAL A 231 16.63 -3.61 -6.86
N ALA A 232 16.28 -2.94 -5.77
CA ALA A 232 15.81 -3.61 -4.56
C ALA A 232 14.34 -3.27 -4.27
N PRO A 233 13.39 -4.18 -4.61
CA PRO A 233 11.97 -3.96 -4.31
C PRO A 233 11.65 -4.23 -2.83
N THR A 234 12.55 -3.85 -1.93
CA THR A 234 12.44 -3.98 -0.47
C THR A 234 13.16 -2.83 0.22
N SER A 235 12.54 -2.23 1.25
CA SER A 235 13.10 -1.08 1.97
C SER A 235 14.38 -1.43 2.74
N VAL A 236 14.47 -2.66 3.25
CA VAL A 236 15.69 -3.16 3.91
C VAL A 236 16.79 -3.37 2.87
N GLY A 237 16.47 -4.03 1.75
CA GLY A 237 17.45 -4.33 0.70
C GLY A 237 18.03 -3.08 0.05
N ILE A 238 17.21 -2.07 -0.29
CA ILE A 238 17.70 -0.84 -0.90
C ILE A 238 18.61 -0.06 0.06
N ALA A 239 18.25 0.02 1.34
CA ALA A 239 19.04 0.72 2.35
C ALA A 239 20.40 0.03 2.57
N ALA A 240 20.42 -1.31 2.67
CA ALA A 240 21.64 -2.10 2.80
C ALA A 240 22.54 -1.98 1.55
N ALA A 241 21.95 -2.07 0.35
CA ALA A 241 22.68 -1.89 -0.90
C ALA A 241 23.28 -0.48 -1.02
N ALA A 242 22.50 0.55 -0.69
CA ALA A 242 22.98 1.93 -0.69
C ALA A 242 24.12 2.14 0.33
N ARG A 243 24.02 1.53 1.51
CA ARG A 243 25.07 1.58 2.54
C ARG A 243 26.35 0.94 2.05
N TYR A 244 26.30 -0.24 1.44
CA TYR A 244 27.49 -0.89 0.85
C TYR A 244 28.10 -0.03 -0.25
N ILE A 245 27.31 0.38 -1.23
CA ILE A 245 27.79 1.19 -2.37
C ILE A 245 28.39 2.52 -1.91
N SER A 246 27.81 3.18 -0.90
CA SER A 246 28.26 4.49 -0.42
C SER A 246 29.71 4.51 0.06
N THR A 247 30.21 3.36 0.54
CA THR A 247 31.57 3.20 1.10
C THR A 247 32.50 2.39 0.18
N SER A 248 32.00 1.89 -0.95
CA SER A 248 32.76 1.03 -1.87
C SER A 248 33.30 1.81 -3.06
N SER A 249 34.23 1.19 -3.82
CA SER A 249 34.74 1.70 -5.11
C SER A 249 33.68 1.73 -6.22
N SER A 250 32.50 1.17 -5.97
CA SER A 250 31.35 1.16 -6.87
C SER A 250 30.49 2.42 -6.78
N LYS A 251 30.76 3.32 -5.81
CA LYS A 251 30.03 4.59 -5.69
C LYS A 251 30.19 5.43 -6.98
N GLY A 252 29.06 5.87 -7.52
CA GLY A 252 28.99 6.62 -8.77
C GLY A 252 29.12 5.77 -10.05
N LYS A 253 29.43 4.46 -9.92
CA LYS A 253 29.55 3.51 -11.05
C LYS A 253 28.36 2.57 -11.14
N VAL A 254 27.82 2.14 -9.99
CA VAL A 254 26.66 1.25 -9.88
C VAL A 254 25.51 2.01 -9.28
N ALA A 255 24.41 2.12 -10.00
CA ALA A 255 23.18 2.74 -9.54
C ALA A 255 22.46 1.82 -8.54
N VAL A 256 21.90 2.41 -7.49
CA VAL A 256 20.97 1.73 -6.57
C VAL A 256 19.62 2.41 -6.68
N THR A 257 18.58 1.62 -6.86
CA THR A 257 17.19 2.06 -6.88
C THR A 257 16.26 0.97 -6.36
N GLY A 258 14.99 1.25 -6.24
CA GLY A 258 14.01 0.28 -5.74
C GLY A 258 12.92 0.95 -4.93
N LEU A 259 12.47 0.27 -3.87
CA LEU A 259 11.44 0.74 -2.96
C LEU A 259 12.07 1.00 -1.58
N GLY A 260 12.00 2.26 -1.11
CA GLY A 260 12.64 2.64 0.15
C GLY A 260 11.88 3.75 0.88
N THR A 261 12.01 3.82 2.22
CA THR A 261 11.42 4.92 2.97
C THR A 261 12.28 6.18 2.85
N PRO A 262 11.69 7.37 2.72
CA PRO A 262 12.44 8.61 2.62
C PRO A 262 13.44 8.82 3.76
N ASN A 263 13.07 8.46 4.99
CA ASN A 263 13.96 8.64 6.15
C ASN A 263 15.22 7.78 6.08
N GLN A 264 15.10 6.51 5.66
CA GLN A 264 16.25 5.63 5.49
C GLN A 264 17.14 6.06 4.31
N MET A 265 16.53 6.57 3.24
CA MET A 265 17.23 6.86 1.99
C MET A 265 17.79 8.28 1.89
N ARG A 266 17.33 9.21 2.71
CA ARG A 266 17.68 10.65 2.63
C ARG A 266 19.20 10.90 2.60
N ALA A 267 19.96 10.27 3.48
CA ALA A 267 21.41 10.45 3.52
C ALA A 267 22.09 9.97 2.22
N PHE A 268 21.61 8.89 1.64
CA PHE A 268 22.15 8.33 0.39
C PHE A 268 21.76 9.13 -0.84
N VAL A 269 20.58 9.77 -0.82
CA VAL A 269 20.19 10.72 -1.86
C VAL A 269 21.05 11.99 -1.78
N LYS A 270 21.20 12.56 -0.59
CA LYS A 270 21.99 13.78 -0.40
C LYS A 270 23.47 13.62 -0.70
N ASN A 271 24.04 12.46 -0.46
CA ASN A 271 25.46 12.19 -0.78
C ASN A 271 25.68 11.66 -2.21
N GLY A 272 24.60 11.58 -3.03
CA GLY A 272 24.66 11.17 -4.44
C GLY A 272 24.82 9.67 -4.68
N THR A 273 24.78 8.82 -3.66
CA THR A 273 24.84 7.34 -3.81
C THR A 273 23.57 6.83 -4.49
N VAL A 274 22.42 7.35 -4.14
CA VAL A 274 21.13 7.02 -4.73
C VAL A 274 20.56 8.26 -5.41
N LYS A 275 20.27 8.17 -6.71
CA LYS A 275 19.73 9.32 -7.46
C LYS A 275 18.22 9.42 -7.34
N ALA A 276 17.52 8.29 -7.38
CA ALA A 276 16.08 8.22 -7.22
C ALA A 276 15.63 6.82 -6.80
N PHE A 277 14.49 6.74 -6.13
CA PHE A 277 13.82 5.52 -5.73
C PHE A 277 12.31 5.80 -5.60
N GLN A 278 11.50 4.77 -5.35
CA GLN A 278 10.05 4.91 -5.27
C GLN A 278 9.51 4.33 -3.96
N LEU A 279 8.36 4.80 -3.54
CA LEU A 279 7.52 4.19 -2.52
C LEU A 279 6.15 4.90 -2.50
N TRP A 280 5.21 4.37 -1.78
CA TRP A 280 3.98 4.99 -1.26
C TRP A 280 4.19 5.36 0.20
N ASP A 281 3.19 5.95 0.84
CA ASP A 281 3.22 6.22 2.29
C ASP A 281 2.72 4.97 3.05
N PRO A 282 3.59 4.24 3.77
CA PRO A 282 3.18 3.04 4.51
C PRO A 282 2.20 3.36 5.64
N GLY A 283 2.33 4.53 6.27
CA GLY A 283 1.41 4.96 7.33
C GLY A 283 -0.02 5.14 6.81
N GLN A 284 -0.18 5.70 5.60
CA GLN A 284 -1.50 5.75 4.96
C GLN A 284 -2.03 4.37 4.57
N LEU A 285 -1.15 3.45 4.20
CA LEU A 285 -1.52 2.07 3.88
C LEU A 285 -2.11 1.36 5.11
N GLY A 286 -1.40 1.39 6.24
CA GLY A 286 -1.88 0.81 7.50
C GLY A 286 -3.15 1.49 8.01
N TYR A 287 -3.22 2.82 7.90
CA TYR A 287 -4.41 3.58 8.23
C TYR A 287 -5.64 3.12 7.42
N LEU A 288 -5.48 2.96 6.10
CA LEU A 288 -6.54 2.46 5.22
C LEU A 288 -6.95 1.03 5.57
N ALA A 289 -5.99 0.16 5.89
CA ALA A 289 -6.24 -1.23 6.26
C ALA A 289 -7.03 -1.34 7.57
N ALA A 290 -6.75 -0.48 8.56
CA ALA A 290 -7.52 -0.41 9.79
C ALA A 290 -8.98 0.00 9.55
N TYR A 291 -9.22 1.02 8.71
CA TYR A 291 -10.57 1.43 8.34
C TYR A 291 -11.33 0.37 7.55
N ALA A 292 -10.66 -0.32 6.61
CA ALA A 292 -11.26 -1.44 5.88
C ALA A 292 -11.70 -2.56 6.85
N ALA A 293 -10.83 -2.91 7.80
CA ALA A 293 -11.12 -3.92 8.82
C ALA A 293 -12.26 -3.50 9.76
N ALA A 294 -12.29 -2.24 10.19
CA ALA A 294 -13.33 -1.70 11.06
C ALA A 294 -14.69 -1.68 10.37
N ASN A 295 -14.77 -1.24 9.13
CA ASN A 295 -15.98 -1.24 8.33
C ASN A 295 -16.52 -2.67 8.14
N LEU A 296 -15.65 -3.61 7.80
CA LEU A 296 -16.01 -5.02 7.62
C LEU A 296 -16.50 -5.65 8.95
N ALA A 297 -15.83 -5.34 10.08
CA ALA A 297 -16.20 -5.84 11.41
C ALA A 297 -17.49 -5.20 11.96
N SER A 298 -17.74 -3.95 11.59
CA SER A 298 -18.99 -3.25 11.93
C SER A 298 -20.17 -3.72 11.09
N GLY A 299 -19.93 -4.32 9.93
CA GLY A 299 -20.95 -4.76 8.98
C GLY A 299 -21.48 -3.60 8.11
N THR A 300 -20.77 -2.48 8.03
CA THR A 300 -21.08 -1.33 7.14
C THR A 300 -20.77 -1.66 5.68
N ILE A 301 -19.86 -2.59 5.46
CA ILE A 301 -19.57 -3.23 4.19
C ILE A 301 -19.57 -4.75 4.35
N SER A 302 -19.81 -5.48 3.26
CA SER A 302 -19.74 -6.94 3.20
C SER A 302 -18.44 -7.45 2.57
N GLY A 303 -17.69 -6.58 1.93
CA GLY A 303 -16.47 -6.90 1.17
C GLY A 303 -16.72 -7.14 -0.31
N LYS A 304 -17.92 -6.83 -0.83
CA LYS A 304 -18.27 -7.02 -2.24
C LYS A 304 -17.70 -5.89 -3.10
N GLU A 305 -17.34 -6.25 -4.32
CA GLU A 305 -16.94 -5.31 -5.36
C GLU A 305 -18.02 -4.22 -5.56
N GLY A 306 -17.58 -2.97 -5.72
CA GLY A 306 -18.42 -1.79 -5.88
C GLY A 306 -18.90 -1.17 -4.57
N GLU A 307 -18.83 -1.87 -3.44
CA GLU A 307 -19.10 -1.24 -2.14
C GLU A 307 -18.07 -0.16 -1.82
N SER A 308 -18.49 0.85 -1.08
CA SER A 308 -17.63 1.96 -0.68
C SER A 308 -17.76 2.24 0.80
N PHE A 309 -16.70 2.78 1.40
CA PHE A 309 -16.67 3.20 2.81
C PHE A 309 -15.82 4.46 2.98
N GLU A 310 -16.04 5.17 4.08
CA GLU A 310 -15.20 6.31 4.47
C GLU A 310 -14.01 5.80 5.27
N ALA A 311 -12.80 6.22 4.86
CA ALA A 311 -11.54 5.87 5.49
C ALA A 311 -10.92 7.10 6.19
N GLY A 312 -11.67 7.75 7.07
CA GLY A 312 -11.23 8.92 7.81
C GLY A 312 -10.62 10.00 6.92
N LYS A 313 -9.42 10.46 7.23
CA LYS A 313 -8.71 11.50 6.45
C LYS A 313 -8.42 11.12 5.00
N LEU A 314 -8.48 9.84 4.66
CA LEU A 314 -8.26 9.37 3.28
C LEU A 314 -9.54 9.45 2.42
N GLY A 315 -10.69 9.79 3.01
CA GLY A 315 -11.97 9.92 2.32
C GLY A 315 -12.53 8.60 1.82
N LYS A 316 -13.46 8.70 0.88
CA LYS A 316 -14.17 7.55 0.32
C LYS A 316 -13.24 6.61 -0.44
N ARG A 317 -13.36 5.31 -0.14
CA ARG A 317 -12.68 4.23 -0.84
C ARG A 317 -13.69 3.23 -1.39
N THR A 318 -13.40 2.67 -2.56
CA THR A 318 -14.26 1.68 -3.22
C THR A 318 -13.52 0.36 -3.33
N ILE A 319 -14.23 -0.72 -3.06
CA ILE A 319 -13.74 -2.10 -3.18
C ILE A 319 -13.78 -2.46 -4.66
N GLY A 320 -12.63 -2.79 -5.21
CA GLY A 320 -12.46 -3.28 -6.56
C GLY A 320 -12.64 -4.80 -6.67
N ALA A 321 -12.26 -5.32 -7.84
CA ALA A 321 -12.30 -6.73 -8.13
C ALA A 321 -11.51 -7.55 -7.09
N ASN A 322 -12.02 -8.74 -6.78
CA ASN A 322 -11.41 -9.64 -5.78
C ASN A 322 -11.23 -9.04 -4.37
N GLY A 323 -12.02 -8.02 -4.00
CA GLY A 323 -11.92 -7.37 -2.69
C GLY A 323 -10.70 -6.48 -2.53
N GLU A 324 -10.08 -6.03 -3.61
CA GLU A 324 -8.91 -5.16 -3.59
C GLU A 324 -9.29 -3.70 -3.36
N ILE A 325 -8.52 -3.00 -2.52
CA ILE A 325 -8.65 -1.56 -2.26
C ILE A 325 -7.27 -0.96 -2.48
N ILE A 326 -7.12 -0.10 -3.49
CA ILE A 326 -5.82 0.50 -3.84
C ILE A 326 -5.66 1.83 -3.09
N LEU A 327 -4.50 2.02 -2.43
CA LEU A 327 -4.16 3.27 -1.76
C LEU A 327 -3.93 4.39 -2.78
N GLY A 328 -3.04 4.18 -3.75
CA GLY A 328 -2.72 5.15 -4.79
C GLY A 328 -1.42 4.82 -5.54
N PRO A 329 -1.00 5.68 -6.47
CA PRO A 329 0.24 5.46 -7.22
C PRO A 329 1.48 5.67 -6.32
N PRO A 330 2.61 5.00 -6.61
CA PRO A 330 3.87 5.26 -5.92
C PRO A 330 4.40 6.65 -6.27
N THR A 331 5.12 7.26 -5.31
CA THR A 331 5.86 8.50 -5.46
C THR A 331 7.31 8.19 -5.81
N THR A 332 7.90 8.94 -6.74
CA THR A 332 9.34 8.90 -6.98
C THR A 332 10.01 9.97 -6.12
N PHE A 333 11.01 9.56 -5.35
CA PHE A 333 11.81 10.40 -4.47
C PHE A 333 13.20 10.63 -5.07
N ASP A 334 13.66 11.86 -5.01
CA ASP A 334 15.00 12.29 -5.41
C ASP A 334 15.46 13.48 -4.60
N ALA A 335 16.58 14.10 -4.95
CA ALA A 335 17.16 15.23 -4.22
C ALA A 335 16.24 16.47 -4.21
N SER A 336 15.30 16.58 -5.16
CA SER A 336 14.43 17.76 -5.26
C SER A 336 13.26 17.73 -4.28
N ASN A 337 12.85 16.53 -3.81
CA ASN A 337 11.63 16.39 -3.04
C ASN A 337 11.77 15.60 -1.72
N ILE A 338 12.89 14.88 -1.51
CA ILE A 338 13.02 13.96 -0.38
C ILE A 338 12.86 14.62 1.00
N ASP A 339 13.19 15.90 1.11
CA ASP A 339 13.07 16.64 2.37
C ASP A 339 11.61 16.98 2.73
N ASN A 340 10.67 16.83 1.79
CA ASN A 340 9.24 17.07 2.03
C ASN A 340 8.55 15.90 2.72
N PHE A 341 9.24 14.76 2.90
CA PHE A 341 8.66 13.54 3.45
C PHE A 341 9.38 13.13 4.72
N ASN A 342 8.63 12.66 5.71
CA ASN A 342 9.16 12.30 7.02
C ASN A 342 8.56 10.96 7.51
N PHE A 343 8.78 9.90 6.74
CA PHE A 343 8.39 8.53 7.08
C PHE A 343 9.42 7.51 6.61
#